data_83ab9ac045fbd36c2e8d123934cd0e46
#
_entry.id   83ab9ac045fbd36c2e8d123934cd0e46
#
_cell.length_a   1.000
_cell.length_b   1.000
_cell.length_c   1.000
_cell.angle_alpha   90.00
_cell.angle_beta   90.00
_cell.angle_gamma   90.00
#
_symmetry.space_group_name_H-M   'P 1'
#
loop_
_entity.id
_entity.type
_entity.pdbx_description
1 polymer ?
#
loop_
_entity_poly.entity_id
_entity_poly.type
_entity_poly.pdbx_seq_one_letter_code
_entity_poly.pdbx_strand_id
1 'polypeptide(L)'
;CSRWEEPFGRTSLEAASNGCAVIISNRGGLPETITNGIILKKLDVKNIYKEIEYLIKNIKKRKKLQKLSLKNFFLTHQFVSRLIDQTRDQKLLLGKKINSYPSKKSLRILHITNFNERHNGRLFFNTGRRINNGFIRLGNSVLEFSDRDIQKHYKSYTDISGAKSLNEKLKKTCYNYKPDLVVLGHADLISSDMLGELKDEYPYLKIAQWFLDPLNKNG
;
A
#
# COMPACT_ATOMS: atom_id res chain seq x y z
N CYS A 1 -13.47 -3.36 17.91
CA CYS A 1 -13.57 -4.82 17.74
C CYS A 1 -14.10 -5.12 16.35
N SER A 2 -13.34 -5.79 15.52
CA SER A 2 -13.78 -6.21 14.19
C SER A 2 -14.45 -7.57 14.21
N ARG A 3 -15.49 -7.75 13.39
CA ARG A 3 -16.09 -9.06 13.09
C ARG A 3 -15.40 -9.74 11.91
N TRP A 4 -14.63 -9.00 11.15
CA TRP A 4 -13.88 -9.45 9.99
C TRP A 4 -12.49 -9.98 10.40
N GLU A 5 -11.93 -10.84 9.58
CA GLU A 5 -10.53 -11.24 9.67
C GLU A 5 -9.65 -10.09 9.14
N GLU A 6 -9.35 -9.14 10.01
CA GLU A 6 -8.53 -7.98 9.65
C GLU A 6 -7.13 -8.42 9.25
N PRO A 7 -6.64 -8.08 8.05
CA PRO A 7 -5.26 -8.40 7.67
C PRO A 7 -4.24 -7.72 8.58
N PHE A 8 -4.51 -6.45 8.95
CA PHE A 8 -3.67 -5.65 9.83
C PHE A 8 -4.49 -4.54 10.48
N GLY A 9 -4.66 -4.58 11.77
CA GLY A 9 -5.51 -3.66 12.53
C GLY A 9 -4.87 -2.28 12.76
N ARG A 10 -4.84 -1.41 11.78
CA ARG A 10 -4.24 -0.06 11.89
C ARG A 10 -4.80 0.74 13.06
N THR A 11 -6.11 0.74 13.25
CA THR A 11 -6.76 1.51 14.32
C THR A 11 -6.30 1.08 15.71
N SER A 12 -6.15 -0.23 15.95
CA SER A 12 -5.64 -0.74 17.23
C SER A 12 -4.17 -0.39 17.42
N LEU A 13 -3.38 -0.43 16.36
CA LEU A 13 -1.97 -0.05 16.36
C LEU A 13 -1.80 1.45 16.67
N GLU A 14 -2.56 2.30 16.00
CA GLU A 14 -2.56 3.75 16.22
C GLU A 14 -3.00 4.10 17.65
N ALA A 15 -4.03 3.44 18.16
CA ALA A 15 -4.46 3.62 19.55
C ALA A 15 -3.38 3.20 20.55
N ALA A 16 -2.73 2.06 20.34
CA ALA A 16 -1.64 1.59 21.18
C ALA A 16 -0.43 2.54 21.16
N SER A 17 -0.06 3.06 19.98
CA SER A 17 1.04 4.03 19.83
C SER A 17 0.78 5.37 20.54
N ASN A 18 -0.49 5.69 20.76
CA ASN A 18 -0.91 6.88 21.53
C ASN A 18 -1.21 6.55 23.01
N GLY A 19 -0.83 5.40 23.50
CA GLY A 19 -0.96 5.03 24.89
C GLY A 19 -2.39 4.70 25.34
N CYS A 20 -3.26 4.28 24.42
CA CYS A 20 -4.58 3.82 24.79
C CYS A 20 -4.53 2.42 25.40
N ALA A 21 -5.44 2.13 26.33
CA ALA A 21 -5.75 0.78 26.77
C ALA A 21 -6.68 0.15 25.72
N VAL A 22 -6.15 -0.73 24.88
CA VAL A 22 -6.84 -1.26 23.70
C VAL A 22 -7.56 -2.56 24.03
N ILE A 23 -8.80 -2.71 23.54
CA ILE A 23 -9.57 -3.96 23.55
C ILE A 23 -9.84 -4.35 22.09
N ILE A 24 -9.43 -5.55 21.70
CA ILE A 24 -9.59 -6.07 20.35
C ILE A 24 -10.25 -7.43 20.33
N SER A 25 -10.80 -7.80 19.17
CA SER A 25 -11.23 -9.17 18.87
C SER A 25 -10.03 -10.04 18.50
N ASN A 26 -10.14 -11.35 18.74
CA ASN A 26 -9.17 -12.33 18.28
C ASN A 26 -9.51 -12.73 16.82
N ARG A 27 -9.26 -11.80 15.85
CA ARG A 27 -9.59 -11.97 14.44
C ARG A 27 -8.45 -11.50 13.56
N GLY A 28 -8.04 -12.36 12.60
CA GLY A 28 -6.97 -12.08 11.65
C GLY A 28 -5.67 -11.65 12.32
N GLY A 29 -5.04 -10.60 11.79
CA GLY A 29 -3.81 -10.01 12.32
C GLY A 29 -3.98 -9.04 13.49
N LEU A 30 -5.21 -8.82 14.00
CA LEU A 30 -5.43 -7.91 15.14
C LEU A 30 -4.59 -8.26 16.38
N PRO A 31 -4.48 -9.52 16.81
CA PRO A 31 -3.67 -9.87 17.97
C PRO A 31 -2.19 -9.52 17.85
N GLU A 32 -1.68 -9.43 16.63
CA GLU A 32 -0.28 -9.10 16.34
C GLU A 32 0.01 -7.59 16.44
N THR A 33 -1.03 -6.75 16.40
CA THR A 33 -0.89 -5.29 16.39
C THR A 33 -0.79 -4.66 17.76
N ILE A 34 -1.05 -5.40 18.84
CA ILE A 34 -0.96 -4.89 20.21
C ILE A 34 0.01 -5.69 21.05
N THR A 35 0.84 -4.97 21.79
CA THR A 35 1.76 -5.56 22.76
C THR A 35 1.16 -5.64 24.16
N ASN A 36 0.25 -4.72 24.48
CA ASN A 36 -0.41 -4.63 25.78
C ASN A 36 -1.85 -4.15 25.62
N GLY A 37 -2.78 -5.07 25.72
CA GLY A 37 -4.20 -4.82 25.59
C GLY A 37 -5.00 -6.01 26.04
N ILE A 38 -6.29 -5.99 25.79
CA ILE A 38 -7.21 -7.09 26.06
C ILE A 38 -7.66 -7.69 24.75
N ILE A 39 -7.39 -8.99 24.57
CA ILE A 39 -7.89 -9.76 23.43
C ILE A 39 -9.15 -10.50 23.90
N LEU A 40 -10.27 -10.21 23.29
CA LEU A 40 -11.56 -10.82 23.62
C LEU A 40 -11.57 -12.30 23.25
N LYS A 41 -11.88 -13.17 24.19
CA LYS A 41 -12.04 -14.61 23.94
C LYS A 41 -13.25 -14.92 23.05
N LYS A 42 -14.34 -14.16 23.20
CA LYS A 42 -15.54 -14.24 22.38
C LYS A 42 -15.98 -12.84 22.00
N LEU A 43 -16.36 -12.67 20.74
CA LEU A 43 -16.82 -11.40 20.20
C LEU A 43 -18.36 -11.34 20.32
N ASP A 44 -18.85 -11.07 21.51
CA ASP A 44 -20.26 -10.83 21.81
C ASP A 44 -20.42 -9.57 22.68
N VAL A 45 -21.61 -9.04 22.69
CA VAL A 45 -21.93 -7.81 23.42
C VAL A 45 -21.61 -7.92 24.91
N LYS A 46 -21.89 -9.07 25.52
CA LYS A 46 -21.69 -9.29 26.97
C LYS A 46 -20.21 -9.25 27.34
N ASN A 47 -19.34 -9.89 26.55
CA ASN A 47 -17.90 -9.88 26.80
C ASN A 47 -17.29 -8.50 26.53
N ILE A 48 -17.72 -7.83 25.46
CA ILE A 48 -17.27 -6.46 25.17
C ILE A 48 -17.63 -5.53 26.33
N TYR A 49 -18.88 -5.55 26.77
CA TYR A 49 -19.35 -4.74 27.87
C TYR A 49 -18.56 -5.01 29.16
N LYS A 50 -18.38 -6.29 29.51
CA LYS A 50 -17.64 -6.72 30.70
C LYS A 50 -16.21 -6.16 30.72
N GLU A 51 -15.47 -6.26 29.61
CA GLU A 51 -14.08 -5.79 29.56
C GLU A 51 -13.99 -4.26 29.57
N ILE A 52 -14.94 -3.56 28.95
CA ILE A 52 -15.03 -2.11 29.02
C ILE A 52 -15.34 -1.66 30.46
N GLU A 53 -16.36 -2.24 31.08
CA GLU A 53 -16.75 -1.93 32.45
C GLU A 53 -15.59 -2.22 33.44
N TYR A 54 -14.89 -3.34 33.24
CA TYR A 54 -13.72 -3.70 34.03
C TYR A 54 -12.63 -2.64 33.95
N LEU A 55 -12.30 -2.14 32.77
CA LEU A 55 -11.29 -1.10 32.60
C LEU A 55 -11.75 0.29 33.12
N ILE A 56 -13.06 0.59 33.07
CA ILE A 56 -13.62 1.80 33.65
C ILE A 56 -13.50 1.77 35.16
N LYS A 57 -13.91 0.68 35.80
CA LYS A 57 -13.90 0.51 37.26
C LYS A 57 -12.48 0.32 37.81
N ASN A 58 -11.57 -0.29 37.05
CA ASN A 58 -10.21 -0.59 37.50
C ASN A 58 -9.18 0.38 36.91
N ILE A 59 -9.12 1.58 37.49
CA ILE A 59 -8.21 2.65 37.05
C ILE A 59 -6.74 2.20 37.08
N LYS A 60 -6.33 1.44 38.09
CA LYS A 60 -4.93 0.94 38.20
C LYS A 60 -4.57 0.05 37.03
N LYS A 61 -5.45 -0.88 36.66
CA LYS A 61 -5.24 -1.78 35.52
C LYS A 61 -5.21 -1.02 34.19
N ARG A 62 -6.15 -0.09 34.00
CA ARG A 62 -6.21 0.75 32.80
C ARG A 62 -4.92 1.57 32.63
N LYS A 63 -4.49 2.31 33.67
CA LYS A 63 -3.25 3.09 33.63
C LYS A 63 -2.01 2.21 33.40
N LYS A 64 -1.97 0.98 33.95
CA LYS A 64 -0.89 0.04 33.69
C LYS A 64 -0.85 -0.34 32.20
N LEU A 65 -1.99 -0.70 31.59
CA LEU A 65 -2.06 -1.03 30.17
C LEU A 65 -1.65 0.16 29.28
N GLN A 66 -2.13 1.35 29.58
CA GLN A 66 -1.77 2.59 28.87
C GLN A 66 -0.25 2.85 28.89
N LYS A 67 0.36 2.76 30.07
CA LYS A 67 1.82 2.95 30.23
C LYS A 67 2.62 1.89 29.46
N LEU A 68 2.18 0.61 29.54
CA LEU A 68 2.85 -0.48 28.85
C LEU A 68 2.66 -0.42 27.33
N SER A 69 1.52 0.07 26.83
CA SER A 69 1.29 0.27 25.40
C SER A 69 2.32 1.22 24.81
N LEU A 70 2.58 2.33 25.45
CA LEU A 70 3.64 3.27 25.04
C LEU A 70 5.04 2.68 25.17
N LYS A 71 5.33 2.10 26.33
CA LYS A 71 6.69 1.58 26.62
C LYS A 71 7.12 0.45 25.69
N ASN A 72 6.20 -0.43 25.35
CA ASN A 72 6.49 -1.64 24.60
C ASN A 72 6.10 -1.53 23.13
N PHE A 73 5.74 -0.34 22.67
CA PHE A 73 5.41 -0.13 21.25
C PHE A 73 6.66 -0.30 20.38
N PHE A 74 6.64 -1.25 19.46
CA PHE A 74 7.78 -1.59 18.61
C PHE A 74 7.49 -1.51 17.10
N LEU A 75 6.20 -1.58 16.71
CA LEU A 75 5.78 -1.59 15.30
C LEU A 75 5.91 -0.21 14.65
N THR A 76 7.12 0.36 14.68
CA THR A 76 7.45 1.60 14.01
C THR A 76 7.83 1.34 12.55
N HIS A 77 7.75 2.38 11.72
CA HIS A 77 8.24 2.30 10.32
C HIS A 77 9.69 1.84 10.25
N GLN A 78 10.54 2.32 11.18
CA GLN A 78 11.95 1.93 11.24
C GLN A 78 12.12 0.44 11.56
N PHE A 79 11.34 -0.10 12.48
CA PHE A 79 11.36 -1.52 12.83
C PHE A 79 10.97 -2.38 11.63
N VAL A 80 9.86 -2.04 10.97
CA VAL A 80 9.34 -2.77 9.79
C VAL A 80 10.35 -2.71 8.64
N SER A 81 10.93 -1.54 8.37
CA SER A 81 11.96 -1.41 7.32
C SER A 81 13.18 -2.27 7.61
N ARG A 82 13.67 -2.29 8.85
CA ARG A 82 14.80 -3.14 9.25
C ARG A 82 14.47 -4.63 9.10
N LEU A 83 13.27 -5.04 9.48
CA LEU A 83 12.82 -6.43 9.34
C LEU A 83 12.76 -6.86 7.87
N ILE A 84 12.25 -5.99 7.00
CA ILE A 84 12.21 -6.23 5.55
C ILE A 84 13.64 -6.38 5.02
N ASP A 85 14.54 -5.47 5.39
CA ASP A 85 15.93 -5.50 4.95
C ASP A 85 16.64 -6.78 5.44
N GLN A 86 16.50 -7.15 6.70
CA GLN A 86 17.06 -8.39 7.24
C GLN A 86 16.52 -9.63 6.52
N THR A 87 15.21 -9.68 6.27
CA THR A 87 14.58 -10.82 5.56
C THR A 87 15.08 -10.90 4.12
N ARG A 88 15.22 -9.76 3.46
CA ARG A 88 15.78 -9.68 2.11
C ARG A 88 17.22 -10.19 2.09
N ASP A 89 18.05 -9.72 2.99
CA ASP A 89 19.46 -10.08 3.03
C ASP A 89 19.65 -11.57 3.34
N GLN A 90 18.85 -12.15 4.25
CA GLN A 90 18.85 -13.59 4.49
C GLN A 90 18.47 -14.40 3.25
N LYS A 91 17.45 -13.95 2.48
CA LYS A 91 17.04 -14.62 1.25
C LYS A 91 18.07 -14.46 0.12
N LEU A 92 18.78 -13.36 0.07
CA LEU A 92 19.87 -13.14 -0.89
C LEU A 92 21.06 -14.07 -0.62
N LEU A 93 21.35 -14.36 0.65
CA LEU A 93 22.39 -15.34 1.05
C LEU A 93 22.01 -16.79 0.68
N LEU A 94 20.71 -17.09 0.54
CA LEU A 94 20.22 -18.43 0.14
C LEU A 94 20.25 -18.69 -1.39
N GLY A 95 20.86 -17.81 -2.18
CA GLY A 95 21.41 -18.16 -3.47
C GLY A 95 20.46 -18.15 -4.67
N LYS A 96 19.72 -17.09 -4.89
CA LYS A 96 19.42 -16.66 -6.26
C LYS A 96 19.90 -15.21 -6.41
N LYS A 97 20.91 -14.99 -7.24
CA LYS A 97 21.30 -13.65 -7.71
C LYS A 97 20.03 -13.01 -8.29
N ILE A 98 19.32 -12.26 -7.50
CA ILE A 98 18.45 -11.22 -8.04
C ILE A 98 19.44 -10.28 -8.70
N ASN A 99 19.38 -10.16 -10.03
CA ASN A 99 20.19 -9.19 -10.75
C ASN A 99 19.90 -7.84 -10.11
N SER A 100 20.74 -7.46 -9.15
CA SER A 100 20.67 -6.13 -8.58
C SER A 100 20.97 -5.17 -9.72
N TYR A 101 20.03 -4.29 -10.03
CA TYR A 101 20.36 -3.14 -10.84
C TYR A 101 21.58 -2.47 -10.22
N PRO A 102 22.60 -2.13 -11.02
CA PRO A 102 23.75 -1.40 -10.52
C PRO A 102 23.20 -0.13 -9.84
N SER A 103 23.53 0.04 -8.57
CA SER A 103 22.93 1.00 -7.63
C SER A 103 23.14 2.49 -7.97
N LYS A 104 23.56 2.82 -9.20
CA LYS A 104 23.90 4.18 -9.63
C LYS A 104 23.26 4.64 -10.95
N LYS A 105 22.50 3.80 -11.66
CA LYS A 105 21.85 4.26 -12.90
C LYS A 105 20.47 4.79 -12.59
N SER A 106 20.26 6.08 -12.81
CA SER A 106 18.93 6.69 -12.81
C SER A 106 18.05 5.98 -13.84
N LEU A 107 16.87 5.51 -13.42
CA LEU A 107 15.89 4.88 -14.29
C LEU A 107 14.90 5.93 -14.80
N ARG A 108 14.42 5.72 -16.02
CA ARG A 108 13.23 6.40 -16.52
C ARG A 108 12.02 5.55 -16.12
N ILE A 109 11.22 6.06 -15.19
CA ILE A 109 10.05 5.38 -14.64
C ILE A 109 8.78 6.03 -15.17
N LEU A 110 7.95 5.25 -15.84
CA LEU A 110 6.58 5.65 -16.15
C LEU A 110 5.67 5.14 -15.04
N HIS A 111 5.19 6.03 -14.19
CA HIS A 111 4.34 5.67 -13.07
C HIS A 111 2.87 5.91 -13.43
N ILE A 112 2.13 4.83 -13.60
CA ILE A 112 0.72 4.82 -14.00
C ILE A 112 -0.14 4.58 -12.76
N THR A 113 -0.90 5.57 -12.37
CA THR A 113 -1.84 5.50 -11.25
C THR A 113 -2.79 6.68 -11.28
N ASN A 114 -3.85 6.63 -10.51
CA ASN A 114 -4.76 7.77 -10.36
C ASN A 114 -4.11 8.87 -9.52
N PHE A 115 -3.54 9.89 -10.15
CA PHE A 115 -2.97 11.07 -9.47
C PHE A 115 -4.01 12.08 -9.01
N ASN A 116 -5.28 11.90 -9.42
CA ASN A 116 -6.41 12.75 -9.03
C ASN A 116 -6.25 14.23 -9.37
N GLU A 117 -5.72 14.54 -10.55
CA GLU A 117 -5.49 15.91 -11.01
C GLU A 117 -6.79 16.72 -11.08
N ARG A 118 -7.91 16.07 -11.48
CA ARG A 118 -9.26 16.66 -11.54
C ARG A 118 -9.82 17.14 -10.21
N HIS A 119 -9.18 16.80 -9.08
CA HIS A 119 -9.66 17.15 -7.74
C HIS A 119 -8.97 18.38 -7.14
N ASN A 120 -8.35 19.21 -7.98
CA ASN A 120 -7.75 20.50 -7.59
C ASN A 120 -6.84 20.39 -6.35
N GLY A 121 -6.02 19.36 -6.28
CA GLY A 121 -5.08 19.12 -5.18
C GLY A 121 -5.70 18.47 -3.93
N ARG A 122 -7.01 18.31 -3.84
CA ARG A 122 -7.69 17.72 -2.66
C ARG A 122 -7.12 16.35 -2.27
N LEU A 123 -6.72 15.54 -3.26
CA LEU A 123 -6.19 14.20 -3.07
C LEU A 123 -4.68 14.11 -3.34
N PHE A 124 -3.96 15.24 -3.20
CA PHE A 124 -2.53 15.32 -3.47
C PHE A 124 -1.70 14.30 -2.67
N PHE A 125 -2.05 14.06 -1.40
CA PHE A 125 -1.31 13.16 -0.52
C PHE A 125 -1.73 11.68 -0.63
N ASN A 126 -2.29 11.25 -1.76
CA ASN A 126 -2.62 9.85 -1.98
C ASN A 126 -1.35 8.96 -2.04
N THR A 127 -1.55 7.64 -1.94
CA THR A 127 -0.45 6.66 -1.94
C THR A 127 0.37 6.71 -3.24
N GLY A 128 -0.30 6.86 -4.39
CA GLY A 128 0.38 6.99 -5.69
C GLY A 128 1.37 8.15 -5.72
N ARG A 129 0.96 9.32 -5.23
CA ARG A 129 1.83 10.50 -5.16
C ARG A 129 3.02 10.30 -4.20
N ARG A 130 2.79 9.64 -3.08
CA ARG A 130 3.87 9.34 -2.11
C ARG A 130 4.92 8.40 -2.71
N ILE A 131 4.49 7.35 -3.40
CA ILE A 131 5.38 6.40 -4.10
C ILE A 131 6.14 7.13 -5.23
N ASN A 132 5.44 7.95 -6.00
CA ASN A 132 6.04 8.77 -7.05
C ASN A 132 7.17 9.65 -6.53
N ASN A 133 6.91 10.38 -5.46
CA ASN A 133 7.91 11.22 -4.79
C ASN A 133 9.08 10.39 -4.23
N GLY A 134 8.83 9.15 -3.80
CA GLY A 134 9.87 8.21 -3.40
C GLY A 134 10.82 7.89 -4.55
N PHE A 135 10.30 7.59 -5.74
CA PHE A 135 11.13 7.35 -6.93
C PHE A 135 11.98 8.55 -7.30
N ILE A 136 11.41 9.76 -7.25
CA ILE A 136 12.14 11.01 -7.53
C ILE A 136 13.27 11.22 -6.52
N ARG A 137 12.99 11.03 -5.23
CA ARG A 137 14.00 11.17 -4.16
C ARG A 137 15.14 10.16 -4.26
N LEU A 138 14.90 9.01 -4.87
CA LEU A 138 15.91 8.01 -5.19
C LEU A 138 16.74 8.36 -6.44
N GLY A 139 16.54 9.53 -7.03
CA GLY A 139 17.30 10.03 -8.18
C GLY A 139 16.84 9.50 -9.53
N ASN A 140 15.62 8.96 -9.62
CA ASN A 140 15.06 8.50 -10.88
C ASN A 140 14.35 9.64 -11.63
N SER A 141 14.33 9.54 -12.96
CA SER A 141 13.48 10.36 -13.82
C SER A 141 12.08 9.74 -13.86
N VAL A 142 11.07 10.47 -13.41
CA VAL A 142 9.70 9.90 -13.29
C VAL A 142 8.72 10.71 -14.13
N LEU A 143 8.00 10.01 -14.99
CA LEU A 143 6.86 10.57 -15.74
C LEU A 143 5.57 10.04 -15.11
N GLU A 144 4.72 10.96 -14.67
CA GLU A 144 3.41 10.67 -14.13
C GLU A 144 2.40 10.41 -15.25
N PHE A 145 1.59 9.37 -15.09
CA PHE A 145 0.52 9.02 -16.02
C PHE A 145 -0.76 8.73 -15.24
N SER A 146 -1.65 9.72 -15.20
CA SER A 146 -2.93 9.60 -14.46
C SER A 146 -3.98 8.90 -15.33
N ASP A 147 -4.08 7.57 -15.19
CA ASP A 147 -4.94 6.74 -16.02
C ASP A 147 -6.41 7.15 -15.99
N ARG A 148 -6.98 7.36 -14.81
CA ARG A 148 -8.39 7.74 -14.64
C ARG A 148 -8.70 9.16 -15.08
N ASP A 149 -7.77 10.08 -14.92
CA ASP A 149 -7.95 11.46 -15.37
C ASP A 149 -7.88 11.52 -16.89
N ILE A 150 -6.93 10.80 -17.51
CA ILE A 150 -6.80 10.68 -18.97
C ILE A 150 -8.04 10.03 -19.57
N GLN A 151 -8.46 8.87 -19.03
CA GLN A 151 -9.64 8.17 -19.53
C GLN A 151 -10.87 9.08 -19.52
N LYS A 152 -11.09 9.79 -18.43
CA LYS A 152 -12.26 10.67 -18.29
C LYS A 152 -12.21 11.88 -19.22
N HIS A 153 -11.01 12.44 -19.44
CA HIS A 153 -10.81 13.60 -20.28
C HIS A 153 -11.04 13.29 -21.78
N TYR A 154 -10.62 12.10 -22.23
CA TYR A 154 -10.67 11.71 -23.64
C TYR A 154 -11.91 10.91 -24.03
N LYS A 155 -12.94 10.82 -23.19
CA LYS A 155 -14.24 10.26 -23.56
C LYS A 155 -14.84 11.04 -24.73
N SER A 156 -15.33 10.31 -25.73
CA SER A 156 -15.96 10.90 -26.91
C SER A 156 -17.13 10.03 -27.37
N TYR A 157 -17.89 10.47 -28.34
CA TYR A 157 -18.97 9.67 -28.95
C TYR A 157 -18.45 8.37 -29.61
N THR A 158 -17.20 8.37 -30.07
CA THR A 158 -16.55 7.19 -30.69
C THR A 158 -15.77 6.35 -29.68
N ASP A 159 -15.51 6.87 -28.48
CA ASP A 159 -14.84 6.17 -27.37
C ASP A 159 -15.53 6.53 -26.04
N ILE A 160 -16.72 6.00 -25.85
CA ILE A 160 -17.57 6.28 -24.67
C ILE A 160 -16.87 5.87 -23.38
N SER A 161 -16.13 4.78 -23.40
CA SER A 161 -15.36 4.30 -22.25
C SER A 161 -14.10 5.15 -22.00
N GLY A 162 -13.50 5.74 -23.01
CA GLY A 162 -12.19 6.39 -22.99
C GLY A 162 -11.02 5.40 -22.95
N ALA A 163 -11.29 4.10 -23.08
CA ALA A 163 -10.26 3.07 -22.98
C ALA A 163 -9.34 3.03 -24.20
N LYS A 164 -9.89 3.20 -25.40
CA LYS A 164 -9.11 3.26 -26.63
C LYS A 164 -8.12 4.42 -26.59
N SER A 165 -8.61 5.61 -26.27
CA SER A 165 -7.79 6.82 -26.17
C SER A 165 -6.73 6.71 -25.08
N LEU A 166 -7.05 6.07 -23.95
CA LEU A 166 -6.10 5.80 -22.87
C LEU A 166 -4.94 4.91 -23.37
N ASN A 167 -5.26 3.81 -24.07
CA ASN A 167 -4.28 2.86 -24.59
C ASN A 167 -3.39 3.50 -25.66
N GLU A 168 -3.98 4.25 -26.59
CA GLU A 168 -3.21 4.98 -27.61
C GLU A 168 -2.26 6.01 -26.98
N LYS A 169 -2.72 6.72 -25.97
CA LYS A 169 -1.89 7.67 -25.23
C LYS A 169 -0.77 6.97 -24.49
N LEU A 170 -1.04 5.81 -23.89
CA LEU A 170 -0.01 5.02 -23.21
C LEU A 170 1.08 4.57 -24.18
N LYS A 171 0.72 4.03 -25.35
CA LYS A 171 1.68 3.63 -26.40
C LYS A 171 2.54 4.83 -26.85
N LYS A 172 1.93 5.97 -27.19
CA LYS A 172 2.65 7.17 -27.57
C LYS A 172 3.58 7.67 -26.45
N THR A 173 3.14 7.57 -25.20
CA THR A 173 3.96 7.95 -24.05
C THR A 173 5.17 7.03 -23.91
N CYS A 174 5.00 5.72 -24.02
CA CYS A 174 6.10 4.76 -24.01
C CYS A 174 7.08 4.98 -25.16
N TYR A 175 6.58 5.23 -26.37
CA TYR A 175 7.40 5.54 -27.53
C TYR A 175 8.29 6.78 -27.33
N ASN A 176 7.72 7.86 -26.82
CA ASN A 176 8.42 9.12 -26.61
C ASN A 176 9.36 9.08 -25.40
N TYR A 177 8.88 8.57 -24.27
CA TYR A 177 9.61 8.59 -23.02
C TYR A 177 10.63 7.46 -22.90
N LYS A 178 10.41 6.33 -23.56
CA LYS A 178 11.24 5.12 -23.55
C LYS A 178 11.57 4.69 -22.11
N PRO A 179 10.57 4.34 -21.29
CA PRO A 179 10.80 4.00 -19.89
C PRO A 179 11.64 2.73 -19.74
N ASP A 180 12.49 2.69 -18.72
CA ASP A 180 13.19 1.46 -18.29
C ASP A 180 12.25 0.59 -17.42
N LEU A 181 11.32 1.25 -16.72
CA LEU A 181 10.37 0.63 -15.80
C LEU A 181 8.99 1.31 -15.91
N VAL A 182 7.96 0.50 -16.10
CA VAL A 182 6.56 0.90 -15.91
C VAL A 182 6.10 0.41 -14.56
N VAL A 183 5.55 1.32 -13.74
CA VAL A 183 4.98 0.99 -12.43
C VAL A 183 3.49 1.24 -12.45
N LEU A 184 2.71 0.20 -12.21
CA LEU A 184 1.26 0.24 -12.15
C LEU A 184 0.79 0.35 -10.70
N GLY A 185 -0.10 1.30 -10.41
CA GLY A 185 -0.71 1.46 -9.10
C GLY A 185 -2.23 1.51 -9.19
N HIS A 186 -2.93 0.43 -8.85
CA HIS A 186 -4.38 0.29 -9.05
C HIS A 186 -4.80 0.67 -10.49
N ALA A 187 -3.99 0.31 -11.47
CA ALA A 187 -4.19 0.66 -12.87
C ALA A 187 -5.09 -0.38 -13.56
N ASP A 188 -6.25 -0.62 -13.01
CA ASP A 188 -7.29 -1.54 -13.45
C ASP A 188 -7.87 -1.21 -14.84
N LEU A 189 -7.59 -0.01 -15.35
CA LEU A 189 -8.00 0.42 -16.68
C LEU A 189 -7.03 0.01 -17.79
N ILE A 190 -5.85 -0.47 -17.45
CA ILE A 190 -4.86 -0.96 -18.41
C ILE A 190 -5.02 -2.47 -18.55
N SER A 191 -5.36 -2.94 -19.75
CA SER A 191 -5.58 -4.36 -19.99
C SER A 191 -4.26 -5.16 -20.00
N SER A 192 -4.37 -6.47 -19.72
CA SER A 192 -3.25 -7.41 -19.85
C SER A 192 -2.72 -7.46 -21.28
N ASP A 193 -3.60 -7.38 -22.29
CA ASP A 193 -3.22 -7.38 -23.71
C ASP A 193 -2.34 -6.18 -24.04
N MET A 194 -2.72 -4.98 -23.55
CA MET A 194 -1.91 -3.78 -23.71
C MET A 194 -0.52 -3.92 -23.09
N LEU A 195 -0.43 -4.55 -21.91
CA LEU A 195 0.86 -4.80 -21.26
C LEU A 195 1.68 -5.84 -22.04
N GLY A 196 1.03 -6.84 -22.63
CA GLY A 196 1.65 -7.79 -23.56
C GLY A 196 2.22 -7.08 -24.79
N GLU A 197 1.42 -6.28 -25.50
CA GLU A 197 1.88 -5.50 -26.64
C GLU A 197 3.08 -4.60 -26.31
N LEU A 198 3.08 -3.94 -25.16
CA LEU A 198 4.23 -3.12 -24.71
C LEU A 198 5.48 -3.98 -24.46
N LYS A 199 5.32 -5.20 -23.94
CA LYS A 199 6.45 -6.11 -23.72
C LYS A 199 7.03 -6.63 -25.04
N ASP A 200 6.18 -6.92 -26.02
CA ASP A 200 6.61 -7.36 -27.34
C ASP A 200 7.33 -6.24 -28.10
N GLU A 201 6.80 -5.03 -28.05
CA GLU A 201 7.40 -3.86 -28.68
C GLU A 201 8.70 -3.40 -27.98
N TYR A 202 8.75 -3.55 -26.65
CA TYR A 202 9.91 -3.15 -25.82
C TYR A 202 10.37 -4.30 -24.92
N PRO A 203 11.13 -5.29 -25.43
CA PRO A 203 11.54 -6.49 -24.66
C PRO A 203 12.36 -6.17 -23.41
N TYR A 204 13.08 -5.04 -23.39
CA TYR A 204 13.87 -4.56 -22.25
C TYR A 204 13.01 -3.96 -21.13
N LEU A 205 11.77 -3.57 -21.43
CA LEU A 205 10.87 -2.90 -20.48
C LEU A 205 10.57 -3.81 -19.28
N LYS A 206 10.75 -3.28 -18.08
CA LYS A 206 10.29 -3.92 -16.85
C LYS A 206 8.91 -3.38 -16.48
N ILE A 207 8.04 -4.26 -16.01
CA ILE A 207 6.71 -3.88 -15.53
C ILE A 207 6.60 -4.38 -14.10
N ALA A 208 6.20 -3.49 -13.20
CA ALA A 208 5.92 -3.79 -11.80
C ALA A 208 4.55 -3.24 -11.41
N GLN A 209 3.90 -3.87 -10.46
CA GLN A 209 2.62 -3.40 -9.92
C GLN A 209 2.71 -3.36 -8.40
N TRP A 210 2.11 -2.33 -7.82
CA TRP A 210 1.81 -2.28 -6.40
C TRP A 210 0.30 -2.28 -6.18
N PHE A 211 -0.10 -2.92 -5.10
CA PHE A 211 -1.51 -3.10 -4.76
C PHE A 211 -1.70 -2.89 -3.26
N LEU A 212 -2.81 -2.31 -2.85
CA LEU A 212 -3.11 -2.03 -1.44
C LEU A 212 -4.16 -2.98 -0.86
N ASP A 213 -4.93 -3.61 -1.74
CA ASP A 213 -6.01 -4.51 -1.33
C ASP A 213 -5.52 -5.96 -1.27
N PRO A 214 -6.17 -6.82 -0.48
CA PRO A 214 -5.84 -8.23 -0.44
C PRO A 214 -6.01 -8.91 -1.80
N LEU A 215 -4.98 -9.69 -2.23
CA LEU A 215 -4.99 -10.39 -3.51
C LEU A 215 -5.81 -11.70 -3.51
N ASN A 216 -6.31 -12.11 -2.35
CA ASN A 216 -6.94 -13.42 -2.14
C ASN A 216 -8.46 -13.37 -2.19
N LYS A 217 -9.04 -12.48 -2.94
CA LYS A 217 -10.48 -12.48 -3.16
C LYS A 217 -10.84 -12.80 -4.58
N ASN A 218 -11.78 -13.73 -4.68
CA ASN A 218 -12.58 -14.01 -5.87
C ASN A 218 -13.08 -12.67 -6.43
N GLY A 219 -12.39 -12.13 -7.39
CA GLY A 219 -12.73 -10.98 -8.18
C GLY A 219 -12.14 -11.20 -9.53
#